data_4a11d4fbcb003e842a378f93822167cb
#
_entry.id   4a11d4fbcb003e842a378f93822167cb
#
_cell.length_a   1.000
_cell.length_b   1.000
_cell.length_c   1.000
_cell.angle_alpha   90.00
_cell.angle_beta   90.00
_cell.angle_gamma   90.00
#
_symmetry.space_group_name_H-M   'P 1'
#
loop_
_entity.id
_entity.type
_entity.pdbx_description
1 polymer ?
#
loop_
_entity_poly.entity_id
_entity_poly.type
_entity_poly.pdbx_seq_one_letter_code
_entity_poly.pdbx_strand_id
1 'polypeptide(L)'
;MVTGGAEHTASHTCVELMNAGIDVVIVDNFYNCKKSSIDRIKALVGRDFPYYECDIRDREGLDKIFKTEKIDSVIHFAGLKAVGESVQKPLEYFDNNITGTLVLLDVMRKNGCKKIVFSSSATVYGTKNISPLTEDMEIGGVTNPYGRTKYMIECILQDLYVSDKDWSICLLRYFNPIGAHKSGTMGEAPNGIPNNLMPYITQVAIGKRDHLSVFGNDYDTPDGTCVRDYIHVVDLALGHVKAVQKVEGEKGVFIYNLGTGKGYSVLDVVNAFKKASGIDIKYEIVARRAGDLAVCYSDPSKAYKELGWKAERDIEEMCEDSWRWQKQNPNGYPD
;
A
#
# COMPACT_ATOMS: atom_id res chain seq x y z
N MET A 1 10.39 -10.45 -8.25
CA MET A 1 9.43 -9.72 -9.12
C MET A 1 8.52 -8.86 -8.24
N VAL A 2 8.17 -7.66 -8.70
CA VAL A 2 7.21 -6.76 -8.02
C VAL A 2 6.08 -6.45 -9.00
N THR A 3 4.87 -6.97 -8.75
CA THR A 3 3.69 -6.65 -9.56
C THR A 3 3.04 -5.36 -9.06
N GLY A 4 2.57 -4.50 -9.98
CA GLY A 4 2.11 -3.15 -9.63
C GLY A 4 3.26 -2.24 -9.15
N GLY A 5 4.49 -2.51 -9.61
CA GLY A 5 5.72 -1.93 -9.09
C GLY A 5 5.93 -0.45 -9.39
N ALA A 6 5.13 0.15 -10.24
CA ALA A 6 5.19 1.56 -10.60
C ALA A 6 4.32 2.47 -9.73
N GLU A 7 3.41 1.91 -8.91
CA GLU A 7 2.55 2.66 -7.98
C GLU A 7 3.30 3.14 -6.72
N HIS A 8 2.68 4.06 -5.97
CA HIS A 8 3.28 4.78 -4.83
C HIS A 8 4.03 3.87 -3.84
N THR A 9 3.34 2.93 -3.18
CA THR A 9 3.97 2.06 -2.18
C THR A 9 4.99 1.11 -2.82
N ALA A 10 4.66 0.56 -3.97
CA ALA A 10 5.49 -0.41 -4.66
C ALA A 10 6.77 0.22 -5.23
N SER A 11 6.70 1.44 -5.78
CA SER A 11 7.88 2.15 -6.30
C SER A 11 8.89 2.46 -5.19
N HIS A 12 8.43 2.91 -4.01
CA HIS A 12 9.30 3.08 -2.84
C HIS A 12 9.89 1.74 -2.37
N THR A 13 9.07 0.66 -2.40
CA THR A 13 9.56 -0.68 -2.08
C THR A 13 10.64 -1.14 -3.05
N CYS A 14 10.49 -0.88 -4.34
CA CYS A 14 11.52 -1.21 -5.34
C CYS A 14 12.85 -0.49 -5.05
N VAL A 15 12.80 0.79 -4.66
CA VAL A 15 14.00 1.54 -4.25
C VAL A 15 14.67 0.90 -3.04
N GLU A 16 13.91 0.60 -1.98
CA GLU A 16 14.47 0.05 -0.75
C GLU A 16 14.97 -1.40 -0.93
N LEU A 17 14.32 -2.22 -1.75
CA LEU A 17 14.84 -3.54 -2.13
C LEU A 17 16.20 -3.43 -2.82
N MET A 18 16.33 -2.55 -3.81
CA MET A 18 17.57 -2.38 -4.55
C MET A 18 18.67 -1.75 -3.70
N ASN A 19 18.33 -0.85 -2.78
CA ASN A 19 19.26 -0.33 -1.76
C ASN A 19 19.75 -1.42 -0.80
N ALA A 20 18.91 -2.42 -0.53
CA ALA A 20 19.26 -3.62 0.27
C ALA A 20 20.01 -4.70 -0.53
N GLY A 21 20.35 -4.45 -1.81
CA GLY A 21 21.06 -5.40 -2.66
C GLY A 21 20.18 -6.50 -3.27
N ILE A 22 18.88 -6.34 -3.25
CA ILE A 22 17.92 -7.28 -3.86
C ILE A 22 17.55 -6.80 -5.26
N ASP A 23 17.77 -7.63 -6.26
CA ASP A 23 17.42 -7.31 -7.63
C ASP A 23 15.90 -7.34 -7.85
N VAL A 24 15.41 -6.43 -8.69
CA VAL A 24 13.99 -6.22 -8.91
C VAL A 24 13.64 -6.38 -10.39
N VAL A 25 12.55 -7.08 -10.67
CA VAL A 25 11.85 -7.09 -11.96
C VAL A 25 10.48 -6.51 -11.74
N ILE A 26 10.14 -5.39 -12.40
CA ILE A 26 8.82 -4.74 -12.25
C ILE A 26 7.87 -5.28 -13.33
N VAL A 27 6.64 -5.60 -12.92
CA VAL A 27 5.51 -5.92 -13.81
C VAL A 27 4.35 -4.99 -13.47
N ASP A 28 3.92 -4.17 -14.42
CA ASP A 28 2.84 -3.20 -14.24
C ASP A 28 2.09 -3.00 -15.55
N ASN A 29 0.77 -2.84 -15.53
CA ASN A 29 -0.01 -2.49 -16.72
C ASN A 29 -0.18 -0.98 -16.91
N PHE A 30 0.38 -0.19 -16.01
CA PHE A 30 0.33 1.29 -15.98
C PHE A 30 -1.09 1.89 -16.02
N TYR A 31 -2.08 1.13 -15.59
CA TYR A 31 -3.47 1.59 -15.56
C TYR A 31 -3.67 2.79 -14.61
N ASN A 32 -3.01 2.77 -13.45
CA ASN A 32 -3.21 3.74 -12.37
C ASN A 32 -1.93 4.52 -12.00
N CYS A 33 -0.90 4.40 -12.80
CA CYS A 33 0.38 5.08 -12.62
C CYS A 33 0.99 5.45 -13.97
N LYS A 34 2.03 6.30 -13.96
CA LYS A 34 2.74 6.71 -15.16
C LYS A 34 4.06 5.98 -15.32
N LYS A 35 4.46 5.68 -16.56
CA LYS A 35 5.76 5.04 -16.86
C LYS A 35 6.96 5.84 -16.36
N SER A 36 6.85 7.16 -16.29
CA SER A 36 7.88 8.05 -15.75
C SER A 36 8.23 7.77 -14.28
N SER A 37 7.39 7.05 -13.52
CA SER A 37 7.76 6.55 -12.18
C SER A 37 8.96 5.58 -12.25
N ILE A 38 9.08 4.78 -13.32
CA ILE A 38 10.24 3.89 -13.54
C ILE A 38 11.53 4.69 -13.67
N ASP A 39 11.51 5.81 -14.41
CA ASP A 39 12.69 6.67 -14.55
C ASP A 39 13.10 7.30 -13.21
N ARG A 40 12.12 7.62 -12.35
CA ARG A 40 12.40 8.12 -10.99
C ARG A 40 13.04 7.05 -10.11
N ILE A 41 12.58 5.80 -10.20
CA ILE A 41 13.21 4.67 -9.49
C ILE A 41 14.65 4.51 -9.98
N LYS A 42 14.89 4.45 -11.30
CA LYS A 42 16.25 4.34 -11.90
C LYS A 42 17.18 5.45 -11.44
N ALA A 43 16.70 6.69 -11.44
CA ALA A 43 17.46 7.84 -10.99
C ALA A 43 17.85 7.76 -9.50
N LEU A 44 16.95 7.24 -8.63
CA LEU A 44 17.21 7.11 -7.20
C LEU A 44 18.20 5.98 -6.88
N VAL A 45 18.10 4.86 -7.58
CA VAL A 45 18.96 3.69 -7.33
C VAL A 45 20.28 3.73 -8.13
N GLY A 46 20.39 4.63 -9.13
CA GLY A 46 21.58 4.80 -9.95
C GLY A 46 21.91 3.62 -10.88
N ARG A 47 20.94 2.75 -11.16
CA ARG A 47 21.10 1.59 -12.05
C ARG A 47 19.82 1.24 -12.80
N ASP A 48 19.98 0.53 -13.93
CA ASP A 48 18.89 -0.06 -14.68
C ASP A 48 18.41 -1.36 -14.03
N PHE A 49 17.15 -1.70 -14.32
CA PHE A 49 16.50 -2.96 -13.95
C PHE A 49 15.43 -3.31 -14.98
N PRO A 50 15.09 -4.61 -15.15
CA PRO A 50 14.05 -5.03 -16.07
C PRO A 50 12.66 -4.61 -15.59
N TYR A 51 11.83 -4.13 -16.53
CA TYR A 51 10.42 -3.88 -16.29
C TYR A 51 9.60 -4.27 -17.52
N TYR A 52 8.39 -4.72 -17.28
CA TYR A 52 7.47 -5.24 -18.29
C TYR A 52 6.10 -4.59 -18.14
N GLU A 53 5.57 -4.09 -19.25
CA GLU A 53 4.17 -3.70 -19.34
C GLU A 53 3.33 -4.95 -19.56
N CYS A 54 2.67 -5.44 -18.48
CA CYS A 54 1.90 -6.66 -18.51
C CYS A 54 0.79 -6.61 -17.46
N ASP A 55 -0.41 -7.02 -17.85
CA ASP A 55 -1.53 -7.21 -16.92
C ASP A 55 -1.36 -8.54 -16.17
N ILE A 56 -1.62 -8.56 -14.87
CA ILE A 56 -1.53 -9.78 -14.06
C ILE A 56 -2.54 -10.86 -14.47
N ARG A 57 -3.55 -10.53 -15.28
CA ARG A 57 -4.50 -11.47 -15.88
C ARG A 57 -3.97 -12.10 -17.19
N ASP A 58 -2.90 -11.54 -17.76
CA ASP A 58 -2.25 -12.09 -18.94
C ASP A 58 -1.30 -13.26 -18.58
N ARG A 59 -1.86 -14.46 -18.62
CA ARG A 59 -1.15 -15.70 -18.29
C ARG A 59 0.09 -15.93 -19.16
N GLU A 60 -0.03 -15.71 -20.45
CA GLU A 60 1.06 -15.98 -21.41
C GLU A 60 2.18 -14.95 -21.24
N GLY A 61 1.82 -13.68 -21.05
CA GLY A 61 2.74 -12.61 -20.75
C GLY A 61 3.53 -12.85 -19.47
N LEU A 62 2.84 -13.20 -18.37
CA LEU A 62 3.49 -13.54 -17.10
C LEU A 62 4.41 -14.78 -17.24
N ASP A 63 3.95 -15.86 -17.87
CA ASP A 63 4.75 -17.08 -18.05
C ASP A 63 6.03 -16.81 -18.86
N LYS A 64 5.94 -15.96 -19.89
CA LYS A 64 7.10 -15.51 -20.67
C LYS A 64 8.09 -14.74 -19.79
N ILE A 65 7.62 -13.84 -18.92
CA ILE A 65 8.48 -13.09 -18.00
C ILE A 65 9.19 -14.05 -17.05
N PHE A 66 8.48 -15.00 -16.43
CA PHE A 66 9.08 -16.00 -15.54
C PHE A 66 10.12 -16.90 -16.22
N LYS A 67 9.98 -17.15 -17.53
CA LYS A 67 10.96 -17.90 -18.33
C LYS A 67 12.16 -17.06 -18.76
N THR A 68 11.98 -15.74 -18.86
CA THR A 68 13.05 -14.81 -19.27
C THR A 68 13.90 -14.38 -18.08
N GLU A 69 13.25 -14.13 -16.96
CA GLU A 69 13.89 -13.61 -15.74
C GLU A 69 13.96 -14.72 -14.67
N LYS A 70 15.05 -14.73 -13.93
CA LYS A 70 15.14 -15.60 -12.76
C LYS A 70 14.38 -14.97 -11.59
N ILE A 71 13.17 -15.48 -11.30
CA ILE A 71 12.31 -14.97 -10.24
C ILE A 71 12.36 -15.93 -9.04
N ASP A 72 12.97 -15.48 -7.95
CA ASP A 72 13.05 -16.25 -6.71
C ASP A 72 11.81 -16.07 -5.82
N SER A 73 11.24 -14.85 -5.82
CA SER A 73 10.06 -14.48 -5.05
C SER A 73 9.24 -13.37 -5.70
N VAL A 74 7.99 -13.23 -5.29
CA VAL A 74 7.07 -12.20 -5.80
C VAL A 74 6.58 -11.32 -4.65
N ILE A 75 6.60 -10.00 -4.84
CA ILE A 75 5.81 -9.07 -4.04
C ILE A 75 4.61 -8.66 -4.89
N HIS A 76 3.42 -8.93 -4.38
CA HIS A 76 2.18 -8.73 -5.11
C HIS A 76 1.44 -7.48 -4.61
N PHE A 77 1.67 -6.34 -5.28
CA PHE A 77 0.95 -5.10 -5.04
C PHE A 77 -0.19 -4.88 -6.04
N ALA A 78 -0.07 -5.41 -7.26
CA ALA A 78 -1.03 -5.17 -8.32
C ALA A 78 -2.47 -5.43 -7.87
N GLY A 79 -3.33 -4.43 -8.01
CA GLY A 79 -4.73 -4.51 -7.63
C GLY A 79 -5.39 -3.15 -7.60
N LEU A 80 -6.67 -3.11 -7.97
CA LEU A 80 -7.51 -1.93 -7.80
C LEU A 80 -7.76 -1.71 -6.31
N LYS A 81 -7.63 -0.46 -5.82
CA LYS A 81 -7.57 -0.15 -4.38
C LYS A 81 -8.52 0.97 -3.89
N ALA A 82 -9.27 1.59 -4.78
CA ALA A 82 -10.18 2.68 -4.42
C ALA A 82 -11.49 2.13 -3.80
N VAL A 83 -11.65 2.30 -2.49
CA VAL A 83 -12.81 1.77 -1.74
C VAL A 83 -14.14 2.23 -2.34
N GLY A 84 -14.30 3.54 -2.60
CA GLY A 84 -15.54 4.10 -3.15
C GLY A 84 -15.85 3.59 -4.56
N GLU A 85 -14.84 3.50 -5.43
CA GLU A 85 -14.99 2.95 -6.79
C GLU A 85 -15.37 1.46 -6.75
N SER A 86 -14.84 0.69 -5.80
CA SER A 86 -15.13 -0.74 -5.68
C SER A 86 -16.62 -1.02 -5.47
N VAL A 87 -17.33 -0.12 -4.79
CA VAL A 87 -18.79 -0.24 -4.58
C VAL A 87 -19.56 -0.01 -5.89
N GLN A 88 -19.04 0.84 -6.77
CA GLN A 88 -19.67 1.15 -8.06
C GLN A 88 -19.31 0.14 -9.15
N LYS A 89 -18.10 -0.46 -9.08
CA LYS A 89 -17.54 -1.37 -10.09
C LYS A 89 -17.07 -2.69 -9.46
N PRO A 90 -17.92 -3.42 -8.75
CA PRO A 90 -17.48 -4.61 -8.01
C PRO A 90 -16.93 -5.72 -8.90
N LEU A 91 -17.47 -5.93 -10.09
CA LEU A 91 -17.02 -6.99 -11.01
C LEU A 91 -15.60 -6.74 -11.50
N GLU A 92 -15.27 -5.49 -11.85
CA GLU A 92 -13.93 -5.09 -12.26
C GLU A 92 -12.92 -5.31 -11.13
N TYR A 93 -13.31 -5.03 -9.88
CA TYR A 93 -12.47 -5.28 -8.71
C TYR A 93 -12.24 -6.76 -8.46
N PHE A 94 -13.28 -7.60 -8.55
CA PHE A 94 -13.12 -9.04 -8.42
C PHE A 94 -12.32 -9.64 -9.57
N ASP A 95 -12.59 -9.24 -10.81
CA ASP A 95 -11.84 -9.73 -11.97
C ASP A 95 -10.37 -9.34 -11.88
N ASN A 96 -10.07 -8.06 -11.69
CA ASN A 96 -8.67 -7.62 -11.60
C ASN A 96 -7.95 -8.24 -10.40
N ASN A 97 -8.52 -8.15 -9.20
CA ASN A 97 -7.80 -8.51 -7.98
C ASN A 97 -7.79 -10.03 -7.74
N ILE A 98 -8.92 -10.72 -7.93
CA ILE A 98 -9.01 -12.18 -7.65
C ILE A 98 -8.53 -12.97 -8.87
N THR A 99 -9.09 -12.75 -10.06
CA THR A 99 -8.68 -13.48 -11.26
C THR A 99 -7.20 -13.24 -11.54
N GLY A 100 -6.73 -11.99 -11.45
CA GLY A 100 -5.32 -11.65 -11.63
C GLY A 100 -4.42 -12.38 -10.63
N THR A 101 -4.79 -12.42 -9.35
CA THR A 101 -4.03 -13.17 -8.34
C THR A 101 -4.00 -14.67 -8.63
N LEU A 102 -5.13 -15.26 -9.01
CA LEU A 102 -5.19 -16.70 -9.35
C LEU A 102 -4.31 -17.04 -10.57
N VAL A 103 -4.31 -16.17 -11.58
CA VAL A 103 -3.42 -16.32 -12.75
C VAL A 103 -1.96 -16.24 -12.34
N LEU A 104 -1.59 -15.23 -11.54
CA LEU A 104 -0.22 -15.06 -11.03
C LEU A 104 0.24 -16.29 -10.24
N LEU A 105 -0.56 -16.76 -9.29
CA LEU A 105 -0.23 -17.93 -8.45
C LEU A 105 -0.06 -19.22 -9.27
N ASP A 106 -0.88 -19.42 -10.29
CA ASP A 106 -0.74 -20.59 -11.17
C ASP A 106 0.53 -20.52 -12.03
N VAL A 107 0.87 -19.32 -12.55
CA VAL A 107 2.12 -19.11 -13.29
C VAL A 107 3.33 -19.28 -12.36
N MET A 108 3.29 -18.72 -11.16
CA MET A 108 4.33 -18.91 -10.13
C MET A 108 4.58 -20.39 -9.86
N ARG A 109 3.50 -21.16 -9.59
CA ARG A 109 3.56 -22.59 -9.31
C ARG A 109 4.19 -23.37 -10.47
N LYS A 110 3.77 -23.10 -11.72
CA LYS A 110 4.29 -23.75 -12.93
C LYS A 110 5.77 -23.48 -13.17
N ASN A 111 6.25 -22.32 -12.75
CA ASN A 111 7.66 -21.95 -12.90
C ASN A 111 8.50 -22.20 -11.62
N GLY A 112 7.94 -22.93 -10.64
CA GLY A 112 8.67 -23.33 -9.42
C GLY A 112 8.90 -22.20 -8.41
N CYS A 113 8.33 -21.01 -8.59
CA CYS A 113 8.38 -19.91 -7.67
C CYS A 113 7.25 -20.03 -6.63
N LYS A 114 7.58 -20.37 -5.38
CA LYS A 114 6.61 -20.61 -4.31
C LYS A 114 6.78 -19.66 -3.13
N LYS A 115 7.30 -18.45 -3.37
CA LYS A 115 7.52 -17.43 -2.34
C LYS A 115 6.80 -16.15 -2.71
N ILE A 116 5.89 -15.71 -1.84
CA ILE A 116 5.09 -14.52 -2.11
C ILE A 116 4.92 -13.64 -0.86
N VAL A 117 5.08 -12.34 -1.05
CA VAL A 117 4.67 -11.30 -0.10
C VAL A 117 3.44 -10.61 -0.68
N PHE A 118 2.34 -10.63 0.04
CA PHE A 118 1.07 -10.04 -0.41
C PHE A 118 0.76 -8.74 0.30
N SER A 119 0.46 -7.73 -0.48
CA SER A 119 -0.05 -6.42 -0.07
C SER A 119 -1.51 -6.55 0.41
N SER A 120 -1.70 -6.94 1.67
CA SER A 120 -3.02 -6.95 2.30
C SER A 120 -3.36 -5.57 2.89
N SER A 121 -4.42 -5.48 3.66
CA SER A 121 -4.95 -4.22 4.18
C SER A 121 -5.60 -4.43 5.55
N ALA A 122 -5.54 -3.42 6.42
CA ALA A 122 -6.30 -3.40 7.67
C ALA A 122 -7.82 -3.53 7.47
N THR A 123 -8.34 -3.31 6.25
CA THR A 123 -9.75 -3.51 5.94
C THR A 123 -10.22 -4.95 6.15
N VAL A 124 -9.32 -5.95 6.13
CA VAL A 124 -9.66 -7.36 6.36
C VAL A 124 -10.18 -7.62 7.78
N TYR A 125 -9.84 -6.76 8.75
CA TYR A 125 -10.35 -6.86 10.11
C TYR A 125 -11.86 -6.55 10.23
N GLY A 126 -12.45 -5.94 9.20
CA GLY A 126 -13.87 -5.57 9.22
C GLY A 126 -14.18 -4.49 10.26
N THR A 127 -15.43 -4.49 10.74
CA THR A 127 -15.96 -3.43 11.61
C THR A 127 -16.17 -3.85 13.06
N LYS A 128 -15.96 -5.12 13.40
CA LYS A 128 -16.24 -5.67 14.73
C LYS A 128 -15.05 -5.58 15.70
N ASN A 129 -13.85 -5.49 15.18
CA ASN A 129 -12.64 -5.45 15.99
C ASN A 129 -12.38 -4.05 16.55
N ILE A 130 -11.83 -3.99 17.76
CA ILE A 130 -11.49 -2.74 18.47
C ILE A 130 -9.99 -2.58 18.46
N SER A 131 -9.52 -1.37 18.10
CA SER A 131 -8.09 -1.03 18.12
C SER A 131 -7.52 -0.99 19.55
N PRO A 132 -6.23 -1.33 19.74
CA PRO A 132 -5.25 -1.69 18.70
C PRO A 132 -5.50 -3.06 18.06
N LEU A 133 -5.40 -3.12 16.72
CA LEU A 133 -5.65 -4.35 15.95
C LEU A 133 -4.43 -5.27 15.98
N THR A 134 -4.63 -6.54 16.29
CA THR A 134 -3.60 -7.59 16.32
C THR A 134 -3.87 -8.67 15.27
N GLU A 135 -2.84 -9.39 14.83
CA GLU A 135 -2.92 -10.33 13.72
C GLU A 135 -3.73 -11.59 14.04
N ASP A 136 -3.95 -11.91 15.31
CA ASP A 136 -4.75 -13.04 15.80
C ASP A 136 -6.26 -12.74 15.88
N MET A 137 -6.66 -11.48 15.68
CA MET A 137 -8.07 -11.13 15.63
C MET A 137 -8.76 -11.75 14.42
N GLU A 138 -10.04 -12.08 14.61
CA GLU A 138 -10.89 -12.60 13.53
C GLU A 138 -10.96 -11.60 12.37
N ILE A 139 -10.79 -12.10 11.16
CA ILE A 139 -10.90 -11.31 9.93
C ILE A 139 -12.21 -11.62 9.21
N GLY A 140 -12.67 -10.68 8.39
CA GLY A 140 -13.94 -10.79 7.66
C GLY A 140 -14.91 -9.69 8.07
N GLY A 141 -16.21 -9.83 7.73
CA GLY A 141 -17.19 -8.77 7.99
C GLY A 141 -16.87 -7.46 7.24
N VAL A 142 -16.17 -7.58 6.13
CA VAL A 142 -15.74 -6.46 5.30
C VAL A 142 -16.91 -5.84 4.55
N THR A 143 -17.02 -4.52 4.56
CA THR A 143 -18.19 -3.77 4.10
C THR A 143 -18.14 -3.34 2.64
N ASN A 144 -17.01 -3.51 1.96
CA ASN A 144 -16.82 -3.06 0.57
C ASN A 144 -16.10 -4.11 -0.28
N PRO A 145 -16.28 -4.09 -1.62
CA PRO A 145 -15.67 -5.07 -2.53
C PRO A 145 -14.13 -5.07 -2.51
N TYR A 146 -13.48 -3.90 -2.42
CA TYR A 146 -12.02 -3.84 -2.30
C TYR A 146 -11.51 -4.64 -1.10
N GLY A 147 -12.00 -4.32 0.09
CA GLY A 147 -11.59 -5.06 1.30
C GLY A 147 -11.94 -6.54 1.22
N ARG A 148 -13.05 -6.89 0.55
CA ARG A 148 -13.43 -8.28 0.33
C ARG A 148 -12.45 -9.01 -0.57
N THR A 149 -11.92 -8.36 -1.63
CA THR A 149 -10.86 -8.97 -2.45
C THR A 149 -9.60 -9.23 -1.64
N LYS A 150 -9.18 -8.30 -0.76
CA LYS A 150 -8.00 -8.51 0.11
C LYS A 150 -8.22 -9.68 1.07
N TYR A 151 -9.38 -9.75 1.71
CA TYR A 151 -9.76 -10.87 2.59
C TYR A 151 -9.76 -12.22 1.85
N MET A 152 -10.41 -12.27 0.68
CA MET A 152 -10.47 -13.50 -0.13
C MET A 152 -9.07 -13.96 -0.58
N ILE A 153 -8.19 -13.03 -0.94
CA ILE A 153 -6.81 -13.38 -1.34
C ILE A 153 -6.03 -13.93 -0.14
N GLU A 154 -6.20 -13.37 1.06
CA GLU A 154 -5.60 -13.98 2.27
C GLU A 154 -6.07 -15.42 2.48
N CYS A 155 -7.36 -15.70 2.30
CA CYS A 155 -7.90 -17.07 2.38
C CYS A 155 -7.30 -17.98 1.30
N ILE A 156 -7.27 -17.53 0.05
CA ILE A 156 -6.70 -18.29 -1.09
C ILE A 156 -5.23 -18.64 -0.81
N LEU A 157 -4.44 -17.69 -0.34
CA LEU A 157 -3.02 -17.92 -0.04
C LEU A 157 -2.82 -18.89 1.13
N GLN A 158 -3.65 -18.83 2.16
CA GLN A 158 -3.61 -19.79 3.27
C GLN A 158 -4.00 -21.19 2.81
N ASP A 159 -5.05 -21.35 2.00
CA ASP A 159 -5.46 -22.62 1.41
C ASP A 159 -4.38 -23.18 0.47
N LEU A 160 -3.69 -22.31 -0.28
CA LEU A 160 -2.57 -22.72 -1.12
C LEU A 160 -1.44 -23.34 -0.28
N TYR A 161 -1.09 -22.75 0.85
CA TYR A 161 -0.11 -23.34 1.79
C TYR A 161 -0.61 -24.64 2.43
N VAL A 162 -1.91 -24.76 2.71
CA VAL A 162 -2.48 -26.02 3.22
C VAL A 162 -2.29 -27.15 2.21
N SER A 163 -2.49 -26.86 0.92
CA SER A 163 -2.37 -27.83 -0.18
C SER A 163 -0.93 -28.20 -0.52
N ASP A 164 0.02 -27.28 -0.29
CA ASP A 164 1.44 -27.45 -0.64
C ASP A 164 2.33 -26.68 0.34
N LYS A 165 2.98 -27.42 1.25
CA LYS A 165 3.82 -26.89 2.32
C LYS A 165 5.18 -26.33 1.86
N ASP A 166 5.47 -26.38 0.57
CA ASP A 166 6.64 -25.75 -0.02
C ASP A 166 6.49 -24.25 -0.23
N TRP A 167 5.27 -23.75 -0.15
CA TRP A 167 5.03 -22.30 -0.22
C TRP A 167 5.57 -21.56 1.00
N SER A 168 6.04 -20.36 0.75
CA SER A 168 6.34 -19.37 1.77
C SER A 168 5.56 -18.10 1.47
N ILE A 169 4.68 -17.71 2.38
CA ILE A 169 3.67 -16.68 2.17
C ILE A 169 3.77 -15.66 3.31
N CYS A 170 3.92 -14.39 2.98
CA CYS A 170 3.86 -13.30 3.95
C CYS A 170 2.70 -12.35 3.60
N LEU A 171 1.75 -12.20 4.52
CA LEU A 171 0.60 -11.32 4.39
C LEU A 171 0.89 -10.04 5.19
N LEU A 172 1.00 -8.90 4.52
CA LEU A 172 1.27 -7.62 5.14
C LEU A 172 0.00 -6.79 5.18
N ARG A 173 -0.57 -6.59 6.37
CA ARG A 173 -1.77 -5.78 6.58
C ARG A 173 -1.39 -4.34 6.81
N TYR A 174 -1.51 -3.51 5.77
CA TYR A 174 -1.17 -2.09 5.83
C TYR A 174 -2.26 -1.28 6.51
N PHE A 175 -1.81 -0.25 7.20
CA PHE A 175 -2.67 0.84 7.64
C PHE A 175 -2.61 1.98 6.59
N ASN A 176 -2.47 3.23 6.95
CA ASN A 176 -2.61 4.33 5.99
C ASN A 176 -1.23 4.86 5.54
N PRO A 177 -0.66 4.40 4.42
CA PRO A 177 0.63 4.92 3.97
C PRO A 177 0.48 6.36 3.47
N ILE A 178 1.36 7.22 3.97
CA ILE A 178 1.54 8.61 3.55
C ILE A 178 3.04 8.94 3.49
N GLY A 179 3.39 10.13 3.11
CA GLY A 179 4.79 10.51 2.93
C GLY A 179 5.25 10.34 1.48
N ALA A 180 6.51 10.58 1.26
CA ALA A 180 7.18 10.49 -0.02
C ALA A 180 8.66 10.23 0.19
N HIS A 181 9.42 9.95 -0.87
CA HIS A 181 10.86 9.85 -0.76
C HIS A 181 11.48 11.20 -0.39
N LYS A 182 12.43 11.21 0.52
CA LYS A 182 13.11 12.41 1.03
C LYS A 182 13.74 13.32 -0.03
N SER A 183 14.02 12.80 -1.22
CA SER A 183 14.51 13.60 -2.35
C SER A 183 13.46 14.57 -2.91
N GLY A 184 12.17 14.32 -2.67
CA GLY A 184 11.06 15.03 -3.30
C GLY A 184 10.84 14.69 -4.77
N THR A 185 11.52 13.67 -5.32
CA THR A 185 11.39 13.26 -6.72
C THR A 185 10.42 12.09 -6.92
N MET A 186 10.04 11.40 -5.84
CA MET A 186 9.11 10.27 -5.87
C MET A 186 8.10 10.36 -4.74
N GLY A 187 6.81 10.22 -5.06
CA GLY A 187 5.69 10.32 -4.12
C GLY A 187 4.36 9.89 -4.73
N GLU A 188 3.26 10.17 -4.06
CA GLU A 188 1.93 9.78 -4.50
C GLU A 188 1.38 10.77 -5.55
N ALA A 189 1.05 10.27 -6.73
CA ALA A 189 0.47 11.04 -7.83
C ALA A 189 -0.77 10.32 -8.36
N PRO A 190 -1.93 10.43 -7.67
CA PRO A 190 -3.14 9.75 -8.09
C PRO A 190 -3.68 10.33 -9.40
N ASN A 191 -4.20 9.44 -10.26
CA ASN A 191 -4.96 9.86 -11.42
C ASN A 191 -6.33 10.41 -10.97
N GLY A 192 -6.66 11.63 -11.37
CA GLY A 192 -7.94 12.27 -11.05
C GLY A 192 -8.06 12.77 -9.60
N ILE A 193 -9.23 12.56 -8.98
CA ILE A 193 -9.51 13.00 -7.61
C ILE A 193 -8.85 12.03 -6.62
N PRO A 194 -8.01 12.53 -5.67
CA PRO A 194 -7.42 11.67 -4.66
C PRO A 194 -8.47 10.99 -3.78
N ASN A 195 -8.24 9.72 -3.48
CA ASN A 195 -9.05 8.98 -2.51
C ASN A 195 -8.44 9.01 -1.10
N ASN A 196 -7.14 9.31 -0.98
CA ASN A 196 -6.40 9.36 0.28
C ASN A 196 -6.30 10.78 0.82
N LEU A 197 -6.21 10.92 2.15
CA LEU A 197 -6.18 12.19 2.84
C LEU A 197 -4.99 13.07 2.43
N MET A 198 -3.77 12.53 2.47
CA MET A 198 -2.55 13.34 2.26
C MET A 198 -2.47 13.96 0.87
N PRO A 199 -2.67 13.23 -0.26
CA PRO A 199 -2.66 13.85 -1.58
C PRO A 199 -3.80 14.87 -1.76
N TYR A 200 -4.93 14.71 -1.04
CA TYR A 200 -5.98 15.71 -1.06
C TYR A 200 -5.52 17.00 -0.34
N ILE A 201 -4.93 16.88 0.85
CA ILE A 201 -4.35 18.01 1.61
C ILE A 201 -3.30 18.75 0.76
N THR A 202 -2.37 18.02 0.14
CA THR A 202 -1.31 18.64 -0.66
C THR A 202 -1.86 19.35 -1.90
N GLN A 203 -2.92 18.82 -2.53
CA GLN A 203 -3.60 19.50 -3.65
C GLN A 203 -4.35 20.77 -3.21
N VAL A 204 -4.90 20.81 -1.99
CA VAL A 204 -5.45 22.04 -1.41
C VAL A 204 -4.31 23.05 -1.16
N ALA A 205 -3.19 22.60 -0.61
CA ALA A 205 -2.04 23.44 -0.30
C ALA A 205 -1.45 24.17 -1.53
N ILE A 206 -1.45 23.51 -2.69
CA ILE A 206 -0.97 24.14 -3.95
C ILE A 206 -2.08 24.84 -4.74
N GLY A 207 -3.29 24.94 -4.20
CA GLY A 207 -4.41 25.64 -4.82
C GLY A 207 -5.11 24.89 -5.97
N LYS A 208 -4.87 23.58 -6.13
CA LYS A 208 -5.62 22.75 -7.09
C LYS A 208 -7.04 22.43 -6.64
N ARG A 209 -7.29 22.56 -5.33
CA ARG A 209 -8.60 22.37 -4.70
C ARG A 209 -8.89 23.51 -3.74
N ASP A 210 -10.14 23.88 -3.61
CA ASP A 210 -10.55 25.00 -2.79
C ASP A 210 -10.49 24.68 -1.30
N HIS A 211 -10.87 23.45 -0.92
CA HIS A 211 -10.91 22.97 0.47
C HIS A 211 -10.83 21.46 0.57
N LEU A 212 -10.52 20.97 1.77
CA LEU A 212 -10.60 19.57 2.18
C LEU A 212 -11.98 19.27 2.76
N SER A 213 -12.65 18.21 2.31
CA SER A 213 -13.85 17.69 2.98
C SER A 213 -13.46 16.78 4.12
N VAL A 214 -13.83 17.13 5.36
CA VAL A 214 -13.67 16.31 6.57
C VAL A 214 -14.99 15.60 6.84
N PHE A 215 -14.98 14.26 6.75
CA PHE A 215 -16.19 13.44 6.79
C PHE A 215 -16.61 13.11 8.23
N GLY A 216 -17.45 13.96 8.80
CA GLY A 216 -17.95 13.86 10.16
C GLY A 216 -17.03 14.53 11.20
N ASN A 217 -17.64 15.08 12.23
CA ASN A 217 -16.98 15.65 13.42
C ASN A 217 -17.68 15.23 14.72
N ASP A 218 -18.45 14.18 14.67
CA ASP A 218 -19.30 13.68 15.74
C ASP A 218 -18.97 12.22 16.10
N TYR A 219 -17.76 11.74 15.72
CA TYR A 219 -17.25 10.45 16.18
C TYR A 219 -16.83 10.52 17.65
N ASP A 220 -16.89 9.38 18.34
CA ASP A 220 -16.36 9.24 19.70
C ASP A 220 -14.82 9.21 19.68
N THR A 221 -14.23 10.38 19.48
CA THR A 221 -12.79 10.65 19.36
C THR A 221 -12.49 12.02 19.93
N PRO A 222 -11.24 12.35 20.28
CA PRO A 222 -10.90 13.61 20.97
C PRO A 222 -11.37 14.90 20.26
N ASP A 223 -11.36 14.93 18.94
CA ASP A 223 -11.79 16.08 18.12
C ASP A 223 -13.02 15.82 17.25
N GLY A 224 -13.63 14.65 17.44
CA GLY A 224 -14.81 14.22 16.70
C GLY A 224 -14.54 13.69 15.29
N THR A 225 -13.29 13.73 14.78
CA THR A 225 -12.93 13.20 13.47
C THR A 225 -12.36 11.79 13.55
N CYS A 226 -12.36 11.05 12.43
CA CYS A 226 -11.84 9.67 12.41
C CYS A 226 -10.35 9.60 12.76
N VAL A 227 -9.97 8.59 13.53
CA VAL A 227 -8.58 8.29 13.90
C VAL A 227 -8.05 7.12 13.08
N ARG A 228 -6.86 7.29 12.49
CA ARG A 228 -6.18 6.28 11.67
C ARG A 228 -4.71 6.17 12.06
N ASP A 229 -4.13 5.02 11.80
CA ASP A 229 -2.69 4.77 11.90
C ASP A 229 -2.06 5.17 10.56
N TYR A 230 -1.32 6.27 10.55
CA TYR A 230 -0.57 6.70 9.39
C TYR A 230 0.88 6.22 9.50
N ILE A 231 1.37 5.61 8.42
CA ILE A 231 2.72 5.08 8.33
C ILE A 231 3.46 5.75 7.18
N HIS A 232 4.73 6.09 7.40
CA HIS A 232 5.56 6.61 6.32
C HIS A 232 5.79 5.55 5.24
N VAL A 233 5.60 5.92 3.98
CA VAL A 233 5.73 4.98 2.85
C VAL A 233 7.10 4.30 2.78
N VAL A 234 8.18 4.97 3.20
CA VAL A 234 9.53 4.37 3.27
C VAL A 234 9.63 3.35 4.40
N ASP A 235 9.02 3.59 5.57
CA ASP A 235 8.98 2.58 6.63
C ASP A 235 8.19 1.35 6.19
N LEU A 236 7.07 1.56 5.48
CA LEU A 236 6.31 0.49 4.88
C LEU A 236 7.14 -0.29 3.86
N ALA A 237 7.90 0.40 3.00
CA ALA A 237 8.81 -0.22 2.03
C ALA A 237 9.89 -1.08 2.71
N LEU A 238 10.49 -0.59 3.81
CA LEU A 238 11.45 -1.36 4.60
C LEU A 238 10.80 -2.60 5.25
N GLY A 239 9.52 -2.54 5.61
CA GLY A 239 8.75 -3.70 6.06
C GLY A 239 8.67 -4.79 4.98
N HIS A 240 8.54 -4.42 3.70
CA HIS A 240 8.57 -5.37 2.58
C HIS A 240 9.96 -6.00 2.39
N VAL A 241 11.04 -5.24 2.56
CA VAL A 241 12.40 -5.80 2.54
C VAL A 241 12.52 -6.91 3.57
N LYS A 242 12.04 -6.67 4.80
CA LYS A 242 12.04 -7.68 5.87
C LYS A 242 11.14 -8.89 5.56
N ALA A 243 9.98 -8.64 4.96
CA ALA A 243 9.07 -9.72 4.55
C ALA A 243 9.66 -10.60 3.45
N VAL A 244 10.38 -10.02 2.47
CA VAL A 244 11.11 -10.79 1.45
C VAL A 244 12.18 -11.66 2.11
N GLN A 245 12.98 -11.11 3.01
CA GLN A 245 13.99 -11.87 3.77
C GLN A 245 13.34 -13.03 4.55
N LYS A 246 12.15 -12.80 5.14
CA LYS A 246 11.40 -13.83 5.86
C LYS A 246 10.98 -14.98 4.94
N VAL A 247 10.34 -14.71 3.81
CA VAL A 247 9.90 -15.76 2.88
C VAL A 247 11.06 -16.45 2.14
N GLU A 248 12.21 -15.80 2.03
CA GLU A 248 13.42 -16.43 1.51
C GLU A 248 14.04 -17.41 2.51
N GLY A 249 13.97 -17.13 3.79
CA GLY A 249 14.58 -17.90 4.87
C GLY A 249 13.72 -19.03 5.42
N GLU A 250 12.41 -18.92 5.39
CA GLU A 250 11.48 -19.83 6.07
C GLU A 250 10.26 -20.17 5.21
N LYS A 251 9.78 -21.43 5.32
CA LYS A 251 8.50 -21.86 4.74
C LYS A 251 7.37 -21.67 5.75
N GLY A 252 6.21 -21.22 5.30
CA GLY A 252 5.07 -21.01 6.20
C GLY A 252 4.14 -19.92 5.72
N VAL A 253 3.16 -19.60 6.56
CA VAL A 253 2.30 -18.42 6.42
C VAL A 253 2.62 -17.47 7.55
N PHE A 254 3.05 -16.28 7.19
CA PHE A 254 3.43 -15.21 8.12
C PHE A 254 2.50 -14.02 7.92
N ILE A 255 1.97 -13.48 9.00
CA ILE A 255 1.02 -12.36 8.96
C ILE A 255 1.54 -11.26 9.86
N TYR A 256 1.64 -10.03 9.32
CA TYR A 256 2.14 -8.89 10.07
C TYR A 256 1.34 -7.63 9.78
N ASN A 257 1.02 -6.89 10.84
CA ASN A 257 0.55 -5.53 10.76
C ASN A 257 1.74 -4.58 10.49
N LEU A 258 1.62 -3.76 9.47
CA LEU A 258 2.57 -2.69 9.20
C LEU A 258 1.90 -1.33 9.43
N GLY A 259 2.08 -0.83 10.63
CA GLY A 259 1.62 0.48 11.10
C GLY A 259 2.58 1.02 12.16
N THR A 260 2.25 2.16 12.73
CA THR A 260 3.06 2.81 13.76
C THR A 260 2.60 2.46 15.18
N GLY A 261 1.39 1.91 15.33
CA GLY A 261 0.72 1.72 16.62
C GLY A 261 0.20 3.03 17.24
N LYS A 262 0.18 4.12 16.46
CA LYS A 262 -0.31 5.43 16.89
C LYS A 262 -1.49 5.84 16.01
N GLY A 263 -2.58 6.28 16.65
CA GLY A 263 -3.70 6.87 15.97
C GLY A 263 -3.57 8.38 15.87
N TYR A 264 -3.83 8.93 14.69
CA TYR A 264 -3.95 10.38 14.46
C TYR A 264 -5.33 10.67 13.87
N SER A 265 -5.98 11.71 14.35
CA SER A 265 -7.23 12.19 13.78
C SER A 265 -6.99 12.89 12.43
N VAL A 266 -8.06 13.12 11.67
CA VAL A 266 -7.96 13.90 10.42
C VAL A 266 -7.42 15.31 10.72
N LEU A 267 -7.88 15.95 11.81
CA LEU A 267 -7.42 17.29 12.18
C LEU A 267 -6.00 17.28 12.72
N ASP A 268 -5.54 16.21 13.38
CA ASP A 268 -4.12 16.07 13.76
C ASP A 268 -3.22 16.09 12.52
N VAL A 269 -3.59 15.39 11.46
CA VAL A 269 -2.83 15.36 10.19
C VAL A 269 -2.85 16.73 9.52
N VAL A 270 -4.00 17.42 9.49
CA VAL A 270 -4.12 18.79 8.96
C VAL A 270 -3.20 19.76 9.71
N ASN A 271 -3.20 19.68 11.04
CA ASN A 271 -2.37 20.53 11.89
C ASN A 271 -0.87 20.22 11.72
N ALA A 272 -0.49 18.95 11.66
CA ALA A 272 0.88 18.54 11.38
C ALA A 272 1.35 19.02 10.00
N PHE A 273 0.49 18.92 8.99
CA PHE A 273 0.81 19.42 7.66
C PHE A 273 0.93 20.95 7.62
N LYS A 274 0.06 21.68 8.32
CA LYS A 274 0.18 23.13 8.47
C LYS A 274 1.52 23.51 9.10
N LYS A 275 1.96 22.79 10.14
CA LYS A 275 3.26 23.01 10.80
C LYS A 275 4.43 22.78 9.83
N ALA A 276 4.40 21.67 9.07
CA ALA A 276 5.45 21.28 8.12
C ALA A 276 5.53 22.21 6.90
N SER A 277 4.39 22.65 6.37
CA SER A 277 4.31 23.43 5.13
C SER A 277 4.29 24.96 5.35
N GLY A 278 3.85 25.42 6.51
CA GLY A 278 3.51 26.83 6.77
C GLY A 278 2.19 27.28 6.11
N ILE A 279 1.43 26.36 5.53
CA ILE A 279 0.20 26.66 4.78
C ILE A 279 -1.03 26.27 5.59
N ASP A 280 -1.98 27.17 5.69
CA ASP A 280 -3.27 26.91 6.33
C ASP A 280 -4.18 26.15 5.36
N ILE A 281 -4.60 24.94 5.75
CA ILE A 281 -5.45 24.09 4.91
C ILE A 281 -6.91 24.42 5.19
N LYS A 282 -7.58 24.99 4.21
CA LYS A 282 -9.02 25.20 4.27
C LYS A 282 -9.74 23.86 4.28
N TYR A 283 -10.68 23.67 5.19
CA TYR A 283 -11.51 22.47 5.23
C TYR A 283 -12.97 22.78 5.58
N GLU A 284 -13.85 21.88 5.21
CA GLU A 284 -15.26 21.91 5.55
C GLU A 284 -15.67 20.56 6.16
N ILE A 285 -16.48 20.63 7.22
CA ILE A 285 -17.07 19.43 7.80
C ILE A 285 -18.27 19.03 6.95
N VAL A 286 -18.28 17.80 6.49
CA VAL A 286 -19.38 17.22 5.72
C VAL A 286 -19.93 15.96 6.41
N ALA A 287 -21.03 15.40 5.91
CA ALA A 287 -21.62 14.19 6.49
C ALA A 287 -20.62 13.00 6.50
N ARG A 288 -20.76 12.10 7.49
CA ARG A 288 -19.95 10.87 7.57
C ARG A 288 -20.06 10.05 6.29
N ARG A 289 -18.96 9.40 5.89
CA ARG A 289 -19.00 8.38 4.85
C ARG A 289 -19.55 7.07 5.44
N ALA A 290 -20.36 6.37 4.66
CA ALA A 290 -20.86 5.06 5.06
C ALA A 290 -19.69 4.06 5.23
N GLY A 291 -19.67 3.36 6.37
CA GLY A 291 -18.66 2.34 6.67
C GLY A 291 -17.35 2.86 7.28
N ASP A 292 -17.21 4.17 7.52
CA ASP A 292 -16.05 4.70 8.25
C ASP A 292 -16.12 4.29 9.74
N LEU A 293 -14.99 3.78 10.25
CA LEU A 293 -14.80 3.50 11.67
C LEU A 293 -14.29 4.76 12.38
N ALA A 294 -14.75 4.97 13.62
CA ALA A 294 -14.23 6.07 14.44
C ALA A 294 -12.73 5.96 14.67
N VAL A 295 -12.23 4.77 15.01
CA VAL A 295 -10.83 4.50 15.35
C VAL A 295 -10.34 3.24 14.67
N CYS A 296 -9.18 3.31 14.01
CA CYS A 296 -8.52 2.16 13.41
C CYS A 296 -6.98 2.36 13.43
N TYR A 297 -6.29 1.66 14.34
CA TYR A 297 -4.83 1.65 14.42
C TYR A 297 -4.30 0.26 14.83
N SER A 298 -3.03 -0.01 14.52
CA SER A 298 -2.38 -1.29 14.69
C SER A 298 -1.77 -1.51 16.06
N ASP A 299 -1.52 -2.78 16.37
CA ASP A 299 -0.40 -3.20 17.22
C ASP A 299 0.69 -3.81 16.32
N PRO A 300 1.86 -3.13 16.11
CA PRO A 300 2.94 -3.63 15.28
C PRO A 300 3.96 -4.51 16.04
N SER A 301 3.68 -4.90 17.28
CA SER A 301 4.62 -5.60 18.16
C SER A 301 5.12 -6.91 17.57
N LYS A 302 4.28 -7.64 16.83
CA LYS A 302 4.66 -8.89 16.17
C LYS A 302 5.68 -8.67 15.07
N ALA A 303 5.50 -7.67 14.23
CA ALA A 303 6.46 -7.31 13.17
C ALA A 303 7.81 -6.89 13.79
N TYR A 304 7.80 -6.13 14.89
CA TYR A 304 9.02 -5.79 15.61
C TYR A 304 9.75 -7.03 16.14
N LYS A 305 9.03 -7.93 16.81
CA LYS A 305 9.60 -9.13 17.44
C LYS A 305 10.16 -10.13 16.42
N GLU A 306 9.43 -10.38 15.34
CA GLU A 306 9.72 -11.48 14.42
C GLU A 306 10.49 -11.05 13.16
N LEU A 307 10.35 -9.80 12.71
CA LEU A 307 11.06 -9.25 11.55
C LEU A 307 12.19 -8.28 11.93
N GLY A 308 12.26 -7.85 13.20
CA GLY A 308 13.15 -6.77 13.63
C GLY A 308 12.80 -5.45 12.93
N TRP A 309 11.53 -5.26 12.52
CA TRP A 309 11.07 -4.08 11.83
C TRP A 309 10.25 -3.17 12.75
N LYS A 310 10.47 -1.88 12.61
CA LYS A 310 9.73 -0.83 13.32
C LYS A 310 9.56 0.38 12.40
N ALA A 311 8.39 1.01 12.44
CA ALA A 311 8.19 2.32 11.85
C ALA A 311 8.94 3.37 12.69
N GLU A 312 9.80 4.15 12.07
CA GLU A 312 10.68 5.12 12.74
C GLU A 312 10.29 6.56 12.48
N ARG A 313 9.69 6.86 11.31
CA ARG A 313 9.32 8.20 10.87
C ARG A 313 8.00 8.63 11.50
N ASP A 314 7.96 9.84 12.04
CA ASP A 314 6.79 10.40 12.67
C ASP A 314 5.88 11.15 11.68
N ILE A 315 4.76 11.68 12.19
CA ILE A 315 3.77 12.40 11.37
C ILE A 315 4.34 13.71 10.80
N GLU A 316 5.31 14.34 11.49
CA GLU A 316 5.93 15.57 11.02
C GLU A 316 6.77 15.27 9.78
N GLU A 317 7.63 14.24 9.82
CA GLU A 317 8.43 13.80 8.68
C GLU A 317 7.56 13.33 7.51
N MET A 318 6.46 12.60 7.80
CA MET A 318 5.48 12.20 6.78
C MET A 318 4.89 13.41 6.04
N CYS A 319 4.54 14.47 6.77
CA CYS A 319 4.00 15.70 6.19
C CYS A 319 5.05 16.49 5.42
N GLU A 320 6.27 16.62 5.96
CA GLU A 320 7.39 17.33 5.32
C GLU A 320 7.76 16.71 3.98
N ASP A 321 7.88 15.38 3.93
CA ASP A 321 8.23 14.66 2.71
C ASP A 321 7.09 14.70 1.68
N SER A 322 5.83 14.58 2.13
CA SER A 322 4.67 14.76 1.24
C SER A 322 4.63 16.16 0.63
N TRP A 323 4.91 17.19 1.45
CA TRP A 323 4.93 18.57 0.99
C TRP A 323 6.09 18.83 0.04
N ARG A 324 7.30 18.33 0.34
CA ARG A 324 8.47 18.43 -0.54
C ARG A 324 8.19 17.84 -1.91
N TRP A 325 7.59 16.64 -1.95
CA TRP A 325 7.16 16.01 -3.19
C TRP A 325 6.18 16.87 -3.97
N GLN A 326 5.08 17.27 -3.35
CA GLN A 326 4.02 18.04 -4.03
C GLN A 326 4.51 19.39 -4.53
N LYS A 327 5.34 20.07 -3.76
CA LYS A 327 5.91 21.37 -4.12
C LYS A 327 6.84 21.28 -5.34
N GLN A 328 7.64 20.21 -5.43
CA GLN A 328 8.54 19.97 -6.56
C GLN A 328 7.81 19.41 -7.78
N ASN A 329 6.69 18.75 -7.59
CA ASN A 329 5.92 18.09 -8.64
C ASN A 329 4.42 18.51 -8.57
N PRO A 330 4.11 19.79 -8.83
CA PRO A 330 2.75 20.29 -8.67
C PRO A 330 1.74 19.56 -9.57
N ASN A 331 2.19 19.01 -10.69
CA ASN A 331 1.37 18.24 -11.64
C ASN A 331 1.55 16.71 -11.51
N GLY A 332 2.24 16.25 -10.47
CA GLY A 332 2.59 14.84 -10.32
C GLY A 332 3.75 14.43 -11.23
N TYR A 333 3.79 13.16 -11.59
CA TYR A 333 4.78 12.66 -12.55
C TYR A 333 4.54 13.25 -13.93
N PRO A 334 5.60 13.57 -14.71
CA PRO A 334 5.47 13.96 -16.12
C PRO A 334 4.89 12.80 -16.95
N ASP A 335 4.30 13.15 -18.08
CA ASP A 335 3.77 12.16 -19.06
C ASP A 335 4.91 11.44 -19.78
#